data_795dfe6f66f1744ac2b5f2b5558f2f4f
#
_entry.id   795dfe6f66f1744ac2b5f2b5558f2f4f
#
_cell.length_a   1.000
_cell.length_b   1.000
_cell.length_c   1.000
_cell.angle_alpha   90.00
_cell.angle_beta   90.00
_cell.angle_gamma   90.00
#
_symmetry.space_group_name_H-M   'P 1'
#
loop_
_entity.id
_entity.type
_entity.pdbx_description
1 polymer ?
#
loop_
_entity_poly.entity_id
_entity_poly.type
_entity_poly.pdbx_seq_one_letter_code
_entity_poly.pdbx_strand_id
1 'polypeptide(L)'
;MYLSQILCELCAVAYKNNVTVPIFGFTSVKKYKHDNACVYVFKNNKAIVLTFTGSNDIHDWFSNVHISPIDTLHGTIHSGFYKEYEKLAPLFEPDITNADSRTIFLTGHSLGGALAVITACIFRHLNPVVITFGSPRVGTTLFNANVSTLRYIRWVNGSDKICKLPIRKYFHCGIERRLRFPWYKRFTNKSPHHVCNYLKGMRSIDISNLEYESLLKIE
;
A
#
# COMPACT_ATOMS: atom_id res chain seq x y z
N MET A 1 18.79 0.58 -5.77
CA MET A 1 17.54 -0.21 -5.58
C MET A 1 16.41 0.58 -6.22
N TYR A 2 15.46 -0.08 -6.88
CA TYR A 2 14.33 0.58 -7.52
C TYR A 2 13.25 0.97 -6.51
N LEU A 3 12.44 1.97 -6.81
CA LEU A 3 11.40 2.49 -5.93
C LEU A 3 10.46 1.40 -5.39
N SER A 4 9.89 0.57 -6.28
CA SER A 4 8.98 -0.51 -5.85
C SER A 4 9.67 -1.51 -4.92
N GLN A 5 10.97 -1.75 -5.09
CA GLN A 5 11.74 -2.62 -4.18
C GLN A 5 11.90 -1.96 -2.82
N ILE A 6 12.26 -0.67 -2.77
CA ILE A 6 12.39 0.10 -1.52
C ILE A 6 11.05 0.10 -0.76
N LEU A 7 9.95 0.40 -1.44
CA LEU A 7 8.64 0.45 -0.80
C LEU A 7 8.17 -0.93 -0.30
N CYS A 8 8.52 -2.01 -1.00
CA CYS A 8 8.24 -3.37 -0.52
C CYS A 8 9.06 -3.72 0.73
N GLU A 9 10.34 -3.32 0.77
CA GLU A 9 11.19 -3.47 1.97
C GLU A 9 10.60 -2.69 3.15
N LEU A 10 10.18 -1.45 2.94
CA LEU A 10 9.54 -0.65 3.99
C LEU A 10 8.25 -1.31 4.49
N CYS A 11 7.42 -1.89 3.60
CA CYS A 11 6.27 -2.68 4.03
C CYS A 11 6.68 -3.88 4.90
N ALA A 12 7.72 -4.62 4.51
CA ALA A 12 8.17 -5.77 5.28
C ALA A 12 8.78 -5.39 6.64
N VAL A 13 9.51 -4.28 6.70
CA VAL A 13 10.11 -3.74 7.94
C VAL A 13 9.01 -3.24 8.88
N ALA A 14 7.97 -2.59 8.37
CA ALA A 14 6.87 -2.07 9.16
C ALA A 14 6.15 -3.17 9.97
N TYR A 15 6.05 -4.39 9.44
CA TYR A 15 5.50 -5.55 10.18
C TYR A 15 6.39 -6.03 11.35
N LYS A 16 7.68 -5.71 11.35
CA LYS A 16 8.59 -6.11 12.44
C LYS A 16 8.46 -5.23 13.68
N ASN A 17 7.66 -4.16 13.62
CA ASN A 17 7.42 -3.20 14.71
C ASN A 17 8.66 -2.45 15.24
N ASN A 18 9.84 -2.73 14.75
CA ASN A 18 11.10 -2.14 15.23
C ASN A 18 11.82 -1.51 14.03
N VAL A 19 11.44 -0.27 13.71
CA VAL A 19 11.97 0.47 12.57
C VAL A 19 12.94 1.52 13.08
N THR A 20 14.17 1.45 12.62
CA THR A 20 15.22 2.42 12.91
C THR A 20 15.65 3.17 11.65
N VAL A 21 16.11 4.38 11.81
CA VAL A 21 16.71 5.20 10.74
C VAL A 21 18.21 5.41 11.04
N PRO A 22 19.07 5.64 10.03
CA PRO A 22 18.73 5.83 8.62
C PRO A 22 18.39 4.51 7.91
N ILE A 23 17.40 4.55 7.00
CA ILE A 23 17.02 3.40 6.17
C ILE A 23 16.65 3.88 4.76
N PHE A 24 17.26 3.31 3.73
CA PHE A 24 17.00 3.64 2.31
C PHE A 24 17.03 5.15 2.01
N GLY A 25 17.95 5.92 2.66
CA GLY A 25 18.05 7.37 2.50
C GLY A 25 17.04 8.20 3.31
N PHE A 26 16.15 7.55 4.07
CA PHE A 26 15.28 8.24 5.01
C PHE A 26 15.99 8.44 6.35
N THR A 27 15.90 9.67 6.87
CA THR A 27 16.60 10.11 8.09
C THR A 27 15.67 10.29 9.28
N SER A 28 14.37 10.30 9.05
CA SER A 28 13.34 10.42 10.09
C SER A 28 12.24 9.40 9.88
N VAL A 29 11.73 8.86 10.97
CA VAL A 29 10.55 7.99 10.98
C VAL A 29 9.66 8.31 12.17
N LYS A 30 8.35 8.40 11.91
CA LYS A 30 7.31 8.44 12.94
C LYS A 30 6.40 7.23 12.78
N LYS A 31 5.89 6.72 13.87
CA LYS A 31 4.93 5.63 13.90
C LYS A 31 3.65 6.10 14.54
N TYR A 32 2.54 5.92 13.86
CA TYR A 32 1.20 6.13 14.37
C TYR A 32 0.45 4.80 14.38
N LYS A 33 -0.24 4.51 15.47
CA LYS A 33 -0.97 3.25 15.64
C LYS A 33 -2.34 3.53 16.27
N HIS A 34 -3.35 2.88 15.73
CA HIS A 34 -4.67 2.77 16.31
C HIS A 34 -5.16 1.33 16.14
N ASP A 35 -5.48 0.64 17.22
CA ASP A 35 -5.85 -0.77 17.25
C ASP A 35 -4.86 -1.66 16.48
N ASN A 36 -5.34 -2.31 15.41
CA ASN A 36 -4.56 -3.19 14.56
C ASN A 36 -3.96 -2.50 13.32
N ALA A 37 -4.33 -1.24 13.06
CA ALA A 37 -3.80 -0.47 11.95
C ALA A 37 -2.64 0.42 12.41
N CYS A 38 -1.64 0.54 11.56
CA CYS A 38 -0.47 1.35 11.85
C CYS A 38 0.05 1.98 10.55
N VAL A 39 0.61 3.19 10.66
CA VAL A 39 1.33 3.84 9.57
C VAL A 39 2.68 4.32 10.07
N TYR A 40 3.70 4.04 9.28
CA TYR A 40 5.03 4.61 9.44
C TYR A 40 5.21 5.73 8.42
N VAL A 41 5.62 6.90 8.88
CA VAL A 41 5.91 8.07 8.06
C VAL A 41 7.40 8.28 8.01
N PHE A 42 8.00 7.91 6.90
CA PHE A 42 9.43 8.11 6.64
C PHE A 42 9.64 9.41 5.90
N LYS A 43 10.66 10.17 6.29
CA LYS A 43 10.97 11.47 5.67
C LYS A 43 12.45 11.63 5.39
N ASN A 44 12.73 12.30 4.28
CA ASN A 44 14.01 12.95 3.97
C ASN A 44 13.76 14.32 3.32
N ASN A 45 14.79 14.94 2.77
CA ASN A 45 14.67 16.28 2.16
C ASN A 45 13.85 16.27 0.84
N LYS A 46 13.69 15.12 0.18
CA LYS A 46 13.06 14.99 -1.14
C LYS A 46 11.69 14.33 -1.10
N ALA A 47 11.46 13.47 -0.12
CA ALA A 47 10.30 12.58 -0.11
C ALA A 47 9.71 12.35 1.27
N ILE A 48 8.41 12.05 1.26
CA ILE A 48 7.66 11.51 2.39
C ILE A 48 7.05 10.18 1.94
N VAL A 49 7.28 9.11 2.70
CA VAL A 49 6.66 7.81 2.45
C VAL A 49 5.75 7.46 3.61
N LEU A 50 4.47 7.24 3.33
CA LEU A 50 3.54 6.65 4.28
C LEU A 50 3.42 5.17 3.98
N THR A 51 3.87 4.34 4.92
CA THR A 51 3.80 2.88 4.82
C THR A 51 2.77 2.34 5.79
N PHE A 52 1.62 1.94 5.27
CA PHE A 52 0.52 1.39 6.05
C PHE A 52 0.71 -0.12 6.26
N THR A 53 0.54 -0.58 7.49
CA THR A 53 0.49 -2.01 7.80
C THR A 53 -0.95 -2.51 7.77
N GLY A 54 -1.11 -3.77 7.40
CA GLY A 54 -2.38 -4.48 7.54
C GLY A 54 -2.48 -5.23 8.87
N SER A 55 -3.60 -5.92 9.05
CA SER A 55 -3.77 -6.89 10.13
C SER A 55 -2.80 -8.06 9.96
N ASN A 56 -2.29 -8.59 11.07
CA ASN A 56 -1.46 -9.80 11.05
C ASN A 56 -2.27 -11.03 10.60
N ASP A 57 -3.56 -11.05 10.87
CA ASP A 57 -4.49 -12.08 10.40
C ASP A 57 -5.56 -11.47 9.48
N ILE A 58 -5.24 -11.40 8.20
CA ILE A 58 -6.12 -10.82 7.19
C ILE A 58 -7.33 -11.71 6.89
N HIS A 59 -7.20 -13.04 7.07
CA HIS A 59 -8.31 -13.96 6.81
C HIS A 59 -9.38 -13.79 7.87
N ASP A 60 -9.00 -13.71 9.13
CA ASP A 60 -9.91 -13.45 10.25
C ASP A 60 -10.52 -12.06 10.13
N TRP A 61 -9.73 -11.07 9.70
CA TRP A 61 -10.23 -9.73 9.43
C TRP A 61 -11.35 -9.73 8.38
N PHE A 62 -11.15 -10.38 7.23
CA PHE A 62 -12.18 -10.47 6.17
C PHE A 62 -13.40 -11.29 6.62
N SER A 63 -13.23 -12.27 7.49
CA SER A 63 -14.33 -13.08 8.02
C SER A 63 -15.21 -12.32 9.00
N ASN A 64 -14.62 -11.40 9.76
CA ASN A 64 -15.28 -10.67 10.85
C ASN A 64 -15.78 -9.28 10.46
N VAL A 65 -15.31 -8.73 9.35
CA VAL A 65 -15.71 -7.40 8.89
C VAL A 65 -16.93 -7.48 7.98
N HIS A 66 -17.99 -6.75 8.33
CA HIS A 66 -19.15 -6.58 7.45
C HIS A 66 -18.72 -5.93 6.13
N ILE A 67 -18.93 -6.64 5.04
CA ILE A 67 -18.64 -6.19 3.66
C ILE A 67 -19.78 -5.29 3.19
N SER A 68 -20.08 -4.21 3.90
CA SER A 68 -21.06 -3.23 3.47
C SER A 68 -20.39 -2.07 2.75
N PRO A 69 -21.03 -1.51 1.72
CA PRO A 69 -20.57 -0.26 1.13
C PRO A 69 -20.86 0.92 2.07
N ILE A 70 -19.99 1.93 2.04
CA ILE A 70 -20.24 3.23 2.63
C ILE A 70 -20.04 4.30 1.54
N ASP A 71 -21.01 5.20 1.42
CA ASP A 71 -20.93 6.30 0.49
C ASP A 71 -20.18 7.46 1.10
N THR A 72 -19.21 7.97 0.37
CA THR A 72 -18.36 9.10 0.75
C THR A 72 -18.36 10.14 -0.36
N LEU A 73 -17.80 11.33 -0.08
CA LEU A 73 -17.58 12.38 -1.09
C LEU A 73 -16.68 11.91 -2.25
N HIS A 74 -15.95 10.81 -2.05
CA HIS A 74 -15.00 10.24 -3.02
C HIS A 74 -15.56 9.00 -3.75
N GLY A 75 -16.85 8.70 -3.55
CA GLY A 75 -17.50 7.49 -4.06
C GLY A 75 -17.67 6.42 -2.99
N THR A 76 -18.20 5.28 -3.39
CA THR A 76 -18.55 4.19 -2.47
C THR A 76 -17.32 3.33 -2.19
N ILE A 77 -17.01 3.15 -0.91
CA ILE A 77 -15.84 2.43 -0.39
C ILE A 77 -16.31 1.25 0.47
N HIS A 78 -15.49 0.23 0.64
CA HIS A 78 -15.70 -0.84 1.61
C HIS A 78 -15.63 -0.28 3.04
N SER A 79 -16.73 -0.40 3.79
CA SER A 79 -16.88 0.24 5.11
C SER A 79 -15.80 -0.17 6.12
N GLY A 80 -15.38 -1.43 6.10
CA GLY A 80 -14.33 -1.90 7.01
C GLY A 80 -12.99 -1.21 6.76
N PHE A 81 -12.60 -0.99 5.49
CA PHE A 81 -11.37 -0.25 5.18
C PHE A 81 -11.49 1.22 5.55
N TYR A 82 -12.65 1.82 5.27
CA TYR A 82 -12.89 3.23 5.56
C TYR A 82 -12.88 3.51 7.07
N LYS A 83 -13.49 2.64 7.88
CA LYS A 83 -13.46 2.75 9.35
C LYS A 83 -12.04 2.67 9.93
N GLU A 84 -11.19 1.78 9.39
CA GLU A 84 -9.79 1.72 9.82
C GLU A 84 -9.00 2.97 9.38
N TYR A 85 -9.31 3.50 8.19
CA TYR A 85 -8.75 4.78 7.74
C TYR A 85 -9.16 5.92 8.69
N GLU A 86 -10.46 6.09 8.98
CA GLU A 86 -10.98 7.18 9.81
C GLU A 86 -10.34 7.23 11.22
N LYS A 87 -10.07 6.08 11.79
CA LYS A 87 -9.40 5.98 13.09
C LYS A 87 -7.93 6.44 13.04
N LEU A 88 -7.25 6.13 11.95
CA LEU A 88 -5.82 6.37 11.82
C LEU A 88 -5.51 7.75 11.22
N ALA A 89 -6.37 8.27 10.37
CA ALA A 89 -6.17 9.48 9.58
C ALA A 89 -5.81 10.71 10.43
N PRO A 90 -6.50 11.05 11.52
CA PRO A 90 -6.18 12.24 12.31
C PRO A 90 -4.75 12.26 12.86
N LEU A 91 -4.13 11.08 13.00
CA LEU A 91 -2.79 10.95 13.56
C LEU A 91 -1.69 11.31 12.55
N PHE A 92 -1.87 10.98 11.25
CA PHE A 92 -0.85 11.17 10.22
C PHE A 92 -1.15 12.30 9.22
N GLU A 93 -2.38 12.78 9.15
CA GLU A 93 -2.77 13.85 8.22
C GLU A 93 -1.88 15.10 8.31
N PRO A 94 -1.46 15.58 9.50
CA PRO A 94 -0.54 16.69 9.59
C PRO A 94 0.80 16.46 8.87
N ASP A 95 1.26 15.21 8.81
CA ASP A 95 2.52 14.89 8.15
C ASP A 95 2.41 14.90 6.62
N ILE A 96 1.24 14.60 6.06
CA ILE A 96 1.01 14.63 4.61
C ILE A 96 0.63 16.03 4.12
N THR A 97 -0.17 16.76 4.88
CA THR A 97 -0.55 18.14 4.54
C THR A 97 0.62 19.12 4.58
N ASN A 98 1.60 18.86 5.45
CA ASN A 98 2.84 19.64 5.56
C ASN A 98 3.99 19.02 4.75
N ALA A 99 3.67 18.45 3.58
CA ALA A 99 4.68 17.81 2.73
C ALA A 99 5.63 18.80 2.05
N ASP A 100 5.26 20.09 1.99
CA ASP A 100 5.98 21.13 1.25
C ASP A 100 6.18 20.73 -0.22
N SER A 101 7.40 20.86 -0.74
CA SER A 101 7.76 20.45 -2.11
C SER A 101 8.15 18.96 -2.24
N ARG A 102 8.08 18.18 -1.17
CA ARG A 102 8.49 16.77 -1.16
C ARG A 102 7.52 15.90 -1.93
N THR A 103 8.04 14.92 -2.64
CA THR A 103 7.21 13.91 -3.29
C THR A 103 6.59 12.98 -2.24
N ILE A 104 5.28 12.75 -2.35
CA ILE A 104 4.53 11.88 -1.45
C ILE A 104 4.38 10.51 -2.08
N PHE A 105 4.82 9.48 -1.33
CA PHE A 105 4.62 8.08 -1.68
C PHE A 105 3.71 7.42 -0.66
N LEU A 106 2.71 6.70 -1.14
CA LEU A 106 1.77 5.93 -0.34
C LEU A 106 1.92 4.45 -0.67
N THR A 107 2.19 3.65 0.34
CA THR A 107 2.44 2.22 0.16
C THR A 107 1.85 1.40 1.29
N GLY A 108 1.63 0.12 1.03
CA GLY A 108 1.16 -0.83 2.02
C GLY A 108 0.95 -2.21 1.42
N HIS A 109 0.99 -3.19 2.32
CA HIS A 109 0.68 -4.58 1.99
C HIS A 109 -0.70 -4.95 2.54
N SER A 110 -1.48 -5.73 1.79
CA SER A 110 -2.77 -6.24 2.28
C SER A 110 -3.76 -5.12 2.62
N LEU A 111 -4.36 -5.12 3.81
CA LEU A 111 -5.19 -4.04 4.34
C LEU A 111 -4.46 -2.68 4.28
N GLY A 112 -3.15 -2.66 4.59
CA GLY A 112 -2.35 -1.45 4.46
C GLY A 112 -2.32 -0.89 3.04
N GLY A 113 -2.39 -1.75 2.02
CA GLY A 113 -2.56 -1.34 0.63
C GLY A 113 -3.92 -0.65 0.39
N ALA A 114 -4.99 -1.15 0.99
CA ALA A 114 -6.30 -0.51 0.91
C ALA A 114 -6.30 0.88 1.58
N LEU A 115 -5.67 1.01 2.75
CA LEU A 115 -5.53 2.29 3.46
C LEU A 115 -4.71 3.29 2.64
N ALA A 116 -3.62 2.85 1.99
CA ALA A 116 -2.83 3.68 1.09
C ALA A 116 -3.67 4.23 -0.09
N VAL A 117 -4.54 3.40 -0.67
CA VAL A 117 -5.41 3.80 -1.78
C VAL A 117 -6.49 4.80 -1.33
N ILE A 118 -7.09 4.59 -0.15
CA ILE A 118 -8.07 5.54 0.42
C ILE A 118 -7.39 6.88 0.69
N THR A 119 -6.22 6.87 1.33
CA THR A 119 -5.43 8.08 1.58
C THR A 119 -5.11 8.81 0.27
N ALA A 120 -4.70 8.07 -0.78
CA ALA A 120 -4.42 8.66 -2.09
C ALA A 120 -5.64 9.34 -2.71
N CYS A 121 -6.82 8.74 -2.57
CA CYS A 121 -8.06 9.30 -3.08
C CYS A 121 -8.41 10.62 -2.38
N ILE A 122 -8.29 10.67 -1.06
CA ILE A 122 -8.62 11.84 -0.24
C ILE A 122 -7.62 12.97 -0.50
N PHE A 123 -6.34 12.65 -0.54
CA PHE A 123 -5.25 13.62 -0.77
C PHE A 123 -4.81 13.70 -2.24
N ARG A 124 -5.70 13.37 -3.20
CA ARG A 124 -5.33 13.35 -4.63
C ARG A 124 -4.84 14.69 -5.18
N HIS A 125 -5.27 15.80 -4.56
CA HIS A 125 -4.84 17.15 -4.91
C HIS A 125 -3.32 17.37 -4.69
N LEU A 126 -2.68 16.56 -3.83
CA LEU A 126 -1.23 16.55 -3.60
C LEU A 126 -0.48 15.63 -4.58
N ASN A 127 -1.19 15.00 -5.53
CA ASN A 127 -0.64 14.12 -6.57
C ASN A 127 0.31 13.03 -6.04
N PRO A 128 -0.09 12.24 -5.02
CA PRO A 128 0.76 11.19 -4.47
C PRO A 128 1.01 10.06 -5.47
N VAL A 129 2.16 9.41 -5.33
CA VAL A 129 2.49 8.17 -6.04
C VAL A 129 2.11 6.98 -5.16
N VAL A 130 1.35 6.03 -5.72
CA VAL A 130 0.83 4.89 -4.98
C VAL A 130 1.46 3.60 -5.48
N ILE A 131 2.06 2.82 -4.59
CA ILE A 131 2.57 1.49 -4.92
C ILE A 131 2.14 0.51 -3.83
N THR A 132 1.33 -0.48 -4.17
CA THR A 132 0.78 -1.44 -3.21
C THR A 132 1.18 -2.88 -3.52
N PHE A 133 1.17 -3.71 -2.50
CA PHE A 133 1.53 -5.13 -2.56
C PHE A 133 0.40 -5.97 -1.97
N GLY A 134 -0.21 -6.83 -2.79
CA GLY A 134 -1.29 -7.69 -2.32
C GLY A 134 -2.55 -6.95 -1.86
N SER A 135 -2.78 -5.73 -2.34
CA SER A 135 -3.95 -4.93 -1.94
C SER A 135 -5.25 -5.56 -2.42
N PRO A 136 -6.29 -5.62 -1.56
CA PRO A 136 -7.64 -5.99 -1.96
C PRO A 136 -8.29 -4.89 -2.81
N ARG A 137 -9.50 -5.15 -3.30
CA ARG A 137 -10.34 -4.16 -3.99
C ARG A 137 -10.95 -3.21 -2.96
N VAL A 138 -10.85 -1.91 -3.20
CA VAL A 138 -11.17 -0.89 -2.18
C VAL A 138 -12.55 -0.27 -2.39
N GLY A 139 -12.88 0.11 -3.61
CA GLY A 139 -14.09 0.86 -3.89
C GLY A 139 -14.77 0.46 -5.19
N THR A 140 -15.89 1.11 -5.43
CA THR A 140 -16.68 0.96 -6.66
C THR A 140 -16.04 1.72 -7.83
N THR A 141 -16.68 1.65 -9.01
CA THR A 141 -16.21 2.36 -10.20
C THR A 141 -16.04 3.86 -9.98
N LEU A 142 -16.98 4.50 -9.25
CA LEU A 142 -16.91 5.94 -8.98
C LEU A 142 -15.70 6.29 -8.10
N PHE A 143 -15.44 5.54 -7.04
CA PHE A 143 -14.25 5.69 -6.22
C PHE A 143 -12.98 5.52 -7.07
N ASN A 144 -12.93 4.48 -7.89
CA ASN A 144 -11.79 4.17 -8.73
C ASN A 144 -11.50 5.25 -9.78
N ALA A 145 -12.52 5.93 -10.31
CA ALA A 145 -12.35 7.05 -11.22
C ALA A 145 -11.54 8.19 -10.58
N ASN A 146 -11.75 8.47 -9.29
CA ASN A 146 -10.97 9.48 -8.55
C ASN A 146 -9.50 9.07 -8.32
N VAL A 147 -9.20 7.78 -8.26
CA VAL A 147 -7.84 7.26 -8.04
C VAL A 147 -7.11 7.02 -9.38
N SER A 148 -7.85 6.79 -10.47
CA SER A 148 -7.27 6.43 -11.77
C SER A 148 -6.42 7.53 -12.40
N THR A 149 -6.58 8.78 -11.95
CA THR A 149 -5.76 9.93 -12.39
C THR A 149 -4.37 9.95 -11.75
N LEU A 150 -4.15 9.17 -10.71
CA LEU A 150 -2.89 9.10 -9.97
C LEU A 150 -1.93 8.07 -10.57
N ARG A 151 -0.65 8.25 -10.31
CA ARG A 151 0.38 7.24 -10.59
C ARG A 151 0.23 6.10 -9.59
N TYR A 152 -0.48 5.03 -9.98
CA TYR A 152 -0.78 3.90 -9.10
C TYR A 152 -0.37 2.57 -9.72
N ILE A 153 0.53 1.86 -9.06
CA ILE A 153 1.00 0.52 -9.41
C ILE A 153 0.58 -0.47 -8.32
N ARG A 154 0.01 -1.58 -8.74
CA ARG A 154 -0.39 -2.70 -7.87
C ARG A 154 0.46 -3.92 -8.17
N TRP A 155 1.30 -4.31 -7.25
CA TRP A 155 2.02 -5.56 -7.33
C TRP A 155 1.18 -6.70 -6.79
N VAL A 156 1.02 -7.75 -7.61
CA VAL A 156 0.19 -8.91 -7.31
C VAL A 156 1.04 -10.17 -7.43
N ASN A 157 1.06 -11.00 -6.38
CA ASN A 157 1.53 -12.36 -6.48
C ASN A 157 0.43 -13.20 -7.13
N GLY A 158 0.71 -13.88 -8.24
CA GLY A 158 -0.31 -14.52 -9.09
C GLY A 158 -1.24 -15.52 -8.40
N SER A 159 -0.83 -16.10 -7.28
CA SER A 159 -1.64 -17.04 -6.47
C SER A 159 -2.29 -16.39 -5.23
N ASP A 160 -2.10 -15.10 -5.02
CA ASP A 160 -2.69 -14.37 -3.90
C ASP A 160 -4.20 -14.16 -4.12
N LYS A 161 -5.01 -14.78 -3.26
CA LYS A 161 -6.48 -14.70 -3.32
C LYS A 161 -7.01 -13.38 -2.74
N ILE A 162 -6.29 -12.73 -1.83
CA ILE A 162 -6.71 -11.47 -1.19
C ILE A 162 -6.88 -10.36 -2.23
N CYS A 163 -6.03 -10.32 -3.25
CA CYS A 163 -6.16 -9.37 -4.35
C CYS A 163 -7.48 -9.50 -5.13
N LYS A 164 -8.23 -10.59 -4.95
CA LYS A 164 -9.52 -10.81 -5.62
C LYS A 164 -10.71 -10.42 -4.74
N LEU A 165 -10.47 -10.07 -3.49
CA LEU A 165 -11.50 -9.72 -2.51
C LEU A 165 -11.63 -8.19 -2.34
N PRO A 166 -12.79 -7.70 -1.90
CA PRO A 166 -14.07 -8.39 -1.89
C PRO A 166 -14.60 -8.65 -3.31
N ILE A 167 -15.48 -9.67 -3.42
CA ILE A 167 -16.12 -10.01 -4.69
C ILE A 167 -17.38 -9.13 -4.84
N ARG A 168 -17.74 -8.78 -6.09
CA ARG A 168 -18.91 -7.95 -6.46
C ARG A 168 -18.78 -6.48 -6.01
N LYS A 169 -19.31 -5.58 -6.81
CA LYS A 169 -19.36 -4.11 -6.61
C LYS A 169 -18.02 -3.40 -6.43
N TYR A 170 -16.95 -4.11 -6.03
CA TYR A 170 -15.63 -3.53 -5.82
C TYR A 170 -14.67 -3.93 -6.94
N PHE A 171 -13.89 -2.98 -7.39
CA PHE A 171 -12.98 -3.14 -8.51
C PHE A 171 -11.58 -2.64 -8.16
N HIS A 172 -10.62 -3.04 -8.97
CA HIS A 172 -9.29 -2.46 -8.92
C HIS A 172 -9.17 -1.27 -9.88
N CYS A 173 -8.33 -0.32 -9.49
CA CYS A 173 -7.76 0.70 -10.36
C CYS A 173 -6.23 0.60 -10.32
N GLY A 174 -5.55 1.44 -11.08
CA GLY A 174 -4.09 1.42 -11.20
C GLY A 174 -3.55 0.28 -12.09
N ILE A 175 -2.26 0.36 -12.38
CA ILE A 175 -1.56 -0.58 -13.26
C ILE A 175 -1.22 -1.84 -12.49
N GLU A 176 -1.74 -2.98 -12.93
CA GLU A 176 -1.38 -4.27 -12.34
C GLU A 176 -0.01 -4.74 -12.83
N ARG A 177 0.86 -5.10 -11.92
CA ARG A 177 2.13 -5.78 -12.16
C ARG A 177 2.16 -7.10 -11.41
N ARG A 178 2.53 -8.18 -12.10
CA ARG A 178 2.51 -9.53 -11.53
C ARG A 178 3.91 -10.02 -11.22
N LEU A 179 4.11 -10.45 -9.99
CA LEU A 179 5.29 -11.23 -9.62
C LEU A 179 5.14 -12.63 -10.21
N ARG A 180 6.11 -13.02 -11.05
CA ARG A 180 6.16 -14.34 -11.64
C ARG A 180 7.27 -15.14 -10.94
N PHE A 181 6.87 -16.14 -10.17
CA PHE A 181 7.84 -17.08 -9.62
C PHE A 181 8.00 -18.26 -10.56
N PRO A 182 9.22 -18.75 -10.79
CA PRO A 182 9.44 -20.06 -11.39
C PRO A 182 8.64 -21.12 -10.62
N TRP A 183 8.07 -22.09 -11.33
CA TRP A 183 7.18 -23.09 -10.73
C TRP A 183 7.80 -23.83 -9.53
N TYR A 184 9.11 -24.07 -9.55
CA TYR A 184 9.86 -24.72 -8.47
C TYR A 184 10.06 -23.85 -7.22
N LYS A 185 9.89 -22.51 -7.31
CA LYS A 185 9.96 -21.57 -6.18
C LYS A 185 8.59 -21.29 -5.54
N ARG A 186 7.52 -21.93 -6.04
CA ARG A 186 6.15 -21.75 -5.52
C ARG A 186 5.92 -22.42 -4.16
N PHE A 187 6.77 -23.38 -3.79
CA PHE A 187 6.67 -24.10 -2.53
C PHE A 187 7.39 -23.34 -1.42
N THR A 188 6.73 -22.35 -0.86
CA THR A 188 7.14 -21.72 0.41
C THR A 188 6.15 -22.16 1.48
N ASN A 189 6.61 -22.36 2.71
CA ASN A 189 5.78 -22.71 3.85
C ASN A 189 4.83 -21.54 4.28
N LYS A 190 4.88 -20.42 3.57
CA LYS A 190 4.05 -19.25 3.85
C LYS A 190 3.02 -19.02 2.75
N SER A 191 1.82 -18.55 3.15
CA SER A 191 0.76 -18.16 2.22
C SER A 191 1.31 -17.27 1.10
N PRO A 192 0.83 -17.42 -0.16
CA PRO A 192 1.17 -16.51 -1.27
C PRO A 192 0.96 -15.03 -0.96
N HIS A 193 0.01 -14.75 -0.07
CA HIS A 193 -0.30 -13.40 0.40
C HIS A 193 0.75 -12.81 1.34
N HIS A 194 1.57 -13.62 1.98
CA HIS A 194 2.50 -13.14 3.01
C HIS A 194 3.52 -12.14 2.43
N VAL A 195 3.76 -11.01 3.12
CA VAL A 195 4.65 -9.91 2.67
C VAL A 195 6.05 -10.39 2.28
N CYS A 196 6.60 -11.41 2.97
CA CYS A 196 7.89 -11.98 2.62
C CYS A 196 7.93 -12.59 1.21
N ASN A 197 6.80 -13.08 0.68
CA ASN A 197 6.75 -13.61 -0.68
C ASN A 197 6.74 -12.48 -1.71
N TYR A 198 6.08 -11.36 -1.41
CA TYR A 198 6.20 -10.14 -2.21
C TYR A 198 7.64 -9.64 -2.23
N LEU A 199 8.28 -9.57 -1.08
CA LEU A 199 9.67 -9.13 -0.95
C LEU A 199 10.65 -10.02 -1.73
N LYS A 200 10.52 -11.36 -1.61
CA LYS A 200 11.33 -12.31 -2.39
C LYS A 200 11.13 -12.12 -3.90
N GLY A 201 9.86 -11.93 -4.32
CA GLY A 201 9.54 -11.65 -5.72
C GLY A 201 10.18 -10.36 -6.21
N MET A 202 10.04 -9.27 -5.47
CA MET A 202 10.61 -7.97 -5.80
C MET A 202 12.13 -7.99 -5.93
N ARG A 203 12.81 -8.74 -5.06
CA ARG A 203 14.28 -8.92 -5.13
C ARG A 203 14.75 -9.75 -6.31
N SER A 204 13.87 -10.57 -6.89
CA SER A 204 14.20 -11.53 -7.96
C SER A 204 13.89 -11.03 -9.37
N ILE A 205 13.22 -9.90 -9.51
CA ILE A 205 12.85 -9.34 -10.82
C ILE A 205 13.72 -8.16 -11.20
N ASP A 206 14.04 -8.06 -12.48
CA ASP A 206 14.59 -6.84 -13.06
C ASP A 206 13.42 -5.92 -13.46
N ILE A 207 13.38 -4.75 -12.84
CA ILE A 207 12.37 -3.72 -13.09
C ILE A 207 12.96 -2.47 -13.72
N SER A 208 14.21 -2.55 -14.21
CA SER A 208 14.92 -1.43 -14.84
C SER A 208 14.19 -0.83 -16.03
N ASN A 209 13.43 -1.65 -16.75
CA ASN A 209 12.67 -1.27 -17.94
C ASN A 209 11.26 -0.73 -17.62
N LEU A 210 10.88 -0.59 -16.35
CA LEU A 210 9.60 -0.01 -15.99
C LEU A 210 9.73 1.52 -15.97
N GLU A 211 9.00 2.17 -16.84
CA GLU A 211 9.05 3.62 -17.10
C GLU A 211 8.94 4.49 -15.84
N TYR A 212 8.19 4.02 -14.82
CA TYR A 212 8.00 4.74 -13.56
C TYR A 212 9.14 4.57 -12.54
N GLU A 213 9.96 3.54 -12.67
CA GLU A 213 11.05 3.27 -11.72
C GLU A 213 12.27 4.16 -12.00
N SER A 214 12.42 4.60 -13.25
CA SER A 214 13.50 5.50 -13.66
C SER A 214 13.29 6.96 -13.25
N LEU A 215 12.02 7.36 -13.01
CA LEU A 215 11.64 8.74 -12.70
C LEU A 215 11.79 9.11 -11.21
N LEU A 216 12.04 8.14 -10.34
CA LEU A 216 11.97 8.32 -8.89
C LEU A 216 13.20 7.69 -8.22
N LYS A 217 14.39 8.23 -8.52
CA LYS A 217 15.57 7.99 -7.71
C LYS A 217 15.40 8.70 -6.37
N ILE A 218 15.22 7.93 -5.31
CA ILE A 218 15.37 8.40 -3.93
C ILE A 218 16.88 8.37 -3.64
N GLU A 219 17.62 9.29 -4.18
CA GLU A 219 19.02 9.57 -3.84
C GLU A 219 19.11 10.89 -3.09
#